data_98201c56d91a94a61887118a19a44b94
#
_entry.id   98201c56d91a94a61887118a19a44b94
#
_cell.length_a   1.000
_cell.length_b   1.000
_cell.length_c   1.000
_cell.angle_alpha   90.00
_cell.angle_beta   90.00
_cell.angle_gamma   90.00
#
_symmetry.space_group_name_H-M   'P 1'
#
loop_
_entity.id
_entity.type
_entity.pdbx_description
1 polymer ?
#
loop_
_entity_poly.entity_id
_entity_poly.type
_entity_poly.pdbx_seq_one_letter_code
_entity_poly.pdbx_strand_id
1 'polypeptide(L)'
;MPAPMKNELHPKAAKPVRVAHVMYGLEMGGLEQLVVRLSDHGRSRGIDSVVLALGPDGPVRELLQRANIPTVWLGGLAGMTPTAIRRLAQEVDAFGADVVHGHDVGPWLNAVATRTLRPRTPVLGTFHQTVEPQGKLRPAAMAAAVFTQSLVACGSEVRASLERWSPKLLSNVVTIENGVPLTVSTGAEARRDARERLGLPQDATVVGYLGRLSEEKGPDLLVDAFLRHFADAPDMHLVMIGPGPMEASLRARAAASPLAGRVDFTGALLEASKLLPAFDVYVQPSRREGRSLSLLEAMAVGLPTVSHAIPAIQEVHRDGQTALLVPSGDVDALAGAVKRLAQDADLRARLGEAAKREAQRYSLSTMVDTYAQLYRGAAARAQA
;
A
#
# COMPACT_ATOMS: atom_id res chain seq x y z
N MET A 1 -3.76 64.39 -0.25
CA MET A 1 -2.75 63.34 -0.19
C MET A 1 -3.34 62.13 0.51
N PRO A 2 -3.51 61.00 -0.14
CA PRO A 2 -3.96 59.77 0.57
C PRO A 2 -2.79 59.18 1.33
N ALA A 3 -3.10 58.67 2.54
CA ALA A 3 -2.17 58.01 3.46
C ALA A 3 -1.63 56.71 2.86
N PRO A 4 -0.37 56.29 3.20
CA PRO A 4 0.19 55.07 2.66
C PRO A 4 -0.55 53.85 3.22
N MET A 5 -0.95 52.95 2.32
CA MET A 5 -1.52 51.64 2.65
C MET A 5 -0.51 50.85 3.50
N LYS A 6 -0.98 50.39 4.68
CA LYS A 6 -0.22 49.50 5.53
C LYS A 6 0.03 48.19 4.77
N ASN A 7 1.32 47.85 4.65
CA ASN A 7 1.78 46.55 4.17
C ASN A 7 1.06 45.44 5.00
N GLU A 8 0.19 44.72 4.36
CA GLU A 8 -0.35 43.46 4.92
C GLU A 8 0.83 42.47 5.01
N LEU A 9 1.27 42.24 6.23
CA LEU A 9 2.22 41.20 6.57
C LEU A 9 1.63 39.86 6.11
N HIS A 10 2.08 39.33 4.98
CA HIS A 10 1.84 37.94 4.62
C HIS A 10 2.28 37.09 5.81
N PRO A 11 1.42 36.19 6.34
CA PRO A 11 1.81 35.31 7.44
C PRO A 11 3.05 34.54 6.99
N LYS A 12 4.15 34.66 7.76
CA LYS A 12 5.36 33.83 7.53
C LYS A 12 4.91 32.39 7.43
N ALA A 13 5.18 31.76 6.28
CA ALA A 13 4.88 30.34 6.09
C ALA A 13 5.45 29.57 7.29
N ALA A 14 4.59 28.81 7.98
CA ALA A 14 5.01 28.02 9.14
C ALA A 14 6.14 27.08 8.71
N LYS A 15 7.17 26.95 9.55
CA LYS A 15 8.30 26.04 9.28
C LYS A 15 7.75 24.63 9.02
N PRO A 16 8.19 23.95 7.96
CA PRO A 16 7.74 22.60 7.67
C PRO A 16 8.12 21.64 8.80
N VAL A 17 7.23 20.68 9.09
CA VAL A 17 7.52 19.57 10.02
C VAL A 17 8.37 18.54 9.30
N ARG A 18 9.51 18.18 9.88
CA ARG A 18 10.49 17.25 9.33
C ARG A 18 10.24 15.84 9.87
N VAL A 19 9.95 14.89 8.97
CA VAL A 19 9.58 13.52 9.32
C VAL A 19 10.62 12.53 8.77
N ALA A 20 11.18 11.71 9.66
CA ALA A 20 12.04 10.60 9.27
C ALA A 20 11.21 9.31 9.21
N HIS A 21 10.93 8.82 7.99
CA HIS A 21 10.26 7.54 7.76
C HIS A 21 11.26 6.41 7.84
N VAL A 22 11.04 5.47 8.76
CA VAL A 22 11.87 4.27 8.93
C VAL A 22 11.14 3.08 8.31
N MET A 23 11.77 2.43 7.33
CA MET A 23 11.24 1.28 6.59
C MET A 23 12.17 0.08 6.68
N TYR A 24 11.62 -1.13 6.45
CA TYR A 24 12.47 -2.31 6.38
C TYR A 24 13.39 -2.26 5.16
N GLY A 25 12.88 -2.12 3.96
CA GLY A 25 13.65 -2.10 2.71
C GLY A 25 13.06 -1.19 1.65
N LEU A 26 13.67 -1.22 0.47
CA LEU A 26 13.25 -0.48 -0.72
C LEU A 26 12.80 -1.42 -1.85
N GLU A 27 12.39 -2.64 -1.50
CA GLU A 27 11.81 -3.60 -2.44
C GLU A 27 10.45 -3.10 -2.93
N MET A 28 9.94 -3.68 -4.03
CA MET A 28 8.64 -3.28 -4.56
C MET A 28 7.49 -3.86 -3.74
N GLY A 29 6.75 -2.99 -3.07
CA GLY A 29 5.56 -3.34 -2.30
C GLY A 29 4.59 -2.18 -2.15
N GLY A 30 3.40 -2.47 -1.63
CA GLY A 30 2.37 -1.44 -1.40
C GLY A 30 2.77 -0.45 -0.33
N LEU A 31 3.39 -0.93 0.77
CA LEU A 31 3.88 -0.08 1.86
C LEU A 31 4.89 0.95 1.35
N GLU A 32 5.87 0.50 0.60
CA GLU A 32 6.95 1.33 0.06
C GLU A 32 6.38 2.42 -0.86
N GLN A 33 5.48 2.05 -1.76
CA GLN A 33 4.80 3.01 -2.63
C GLN A 33 3.96 4.02 -1.83
N LEU A 34 3.30 3.57 -0.75
CA LEU A 34 2.54 4.45 0.12
C LEU A 34 3.43 5.51 0.78
N VAL A 35 4.61 5.10 1.28
CA VAL A 35 5.58 6.04 1.90
C VAL A 35 6.11 7.04 0.87
N VAL A 36 6.40 6.59 -0.36
CA VAL A 36 6.78 7.51 -1.46
C VAL A 36 5.67 8.55 -1.67
N ARG A 37 4.42 8.12 -1.83
CA ARG A 37 3.26 9.01 -2.05
C ARG A 37 3.01 9.94 -0.87
N LEU A 38 3.10 9.43 0.37
CA LEU A 38 2.94 10.23 1.58
C LEU A 38 4.02 11.32 1.68
N SER A 39 5.26 10.97 1.39
CA SER A 39 6.40 11.90 1.43
C SER A 39 6.30 12.97 0.33
N ASP A 40 5.97 12.57 -0.90
CA ASP A 40 5.87 13.47 -2.04
C ASP A 40 4.71 14.47 -1.88
N HIS A 41 3.51 13.99 -1.61
CA HIS A 41 2.33 14.82 -1.44
C HIS A 41 2.34 15.61 -0.12
N GLY A 42 3.09 15.16 0.88
CA GLY A 42 3.28 15.83 2.16
C GLY A 42 3.92 17.20 2.03
N ARG A 43 4.80 17.41 1.03
CA ARG A 43 5.45 18.71 0.79
C ARG A 43 4.47 19.85 0.63
N SER A 44 3.42 19.65 -0.16
CA SER A 44 2.36 20.66 -0.34
C SER A 44 1.57 20.96 0.92
N ARG A 45 1.73 20.12 1.96
CA ARG A 45 1.14 20.28 3.30
C ARG A 45 2.17 20.74 4.33
N GLY A 46 3.35 21.19 3.90
CA GLY A 46 4.42 21.63 4.81
C GLY A 46 5.04 20.48 5.62
N ILE A 47 5.16 19.31 5.02
CA ILE A 47 5.86 18.15 5.60
C ILE A 47 7.08 17.86 4.73
N ASP A 48 8.27 17.96 5.32
CA ASP A 48 9.52 17.50 4.71
C ASP A 48 9.83 16.09 5.18
N SER A 49 10.25 15.22 4.27
CA SER A 49 10.48 13.81 4.58
C SER A 49 11.88 13.35 4.21
N VAL A 50 12.45 12.44 5.01
CA VAL A 50 13.56 11.57 4.65
C VAL A 50 13.13 10.12 4.82
N VAL A 51 13.59 9.23 3.95
CA VAL A 51 13.37 7.78 4.05
C VAL A 51 14.66 7.09 4.50
N LEU A 52 14.56 6.34 5.59
CA LEU A 52 15.66 5.58 6.21
C LEU A 52 15.35 4.08 6.08
N ALA A 53 16.07 3.37 5.20
CA ALA A 53 15.86 1.94 4.92
C ALA A 53 16.87 1.08 5.66
N LEU A 54 16.39 0.12 6.48
CA LEU A 54 17.20 -0.73 7.35
C LEU A 54 17.71 -2.01 6.66
N GLY A 55 16.93 -2.57 5.74
CA GLY A 55 17.14 -3.86 5.10
C GLY A 55 17.62 -3.76 3.65
N PRO A 56 17.05 -4.58 2.74
CA PRO A 56 17.53 -4.62 1.35
C PRO A 56 17.25 -3.31 0.60
N ASP A 57 18.17 -2.99 -0.31
CA ASP A 57 17.96 -1.97 -1.33
C ASP A 57 17.02 -2.51 -2.43
N GLY A 58 16.48 -1.61 -3.24
CA GLY A 58 15.55 -2.05 -4.27
C GLY A 58 15.02 -0.93 -5.17
N PRO A 59 14.12 -1.29 -6.11
CA PRO A 59 13.65 -0.40 -7.16
C PRO A 59 12.86 0.83 -6.66
N VAL A 60 12.33 0.79 -5.44
CA VAL A 60 11.63 1.95 -4.85
C VAL A 60 12.57 3.15 -4.64
N ARG A 61 13.90 2.91 -4.54
CA ARG A 61 14.89 3.99 -4.54
C ARG A 61 14.73 4.92 -5.75
N GLU A 62 14.46 4.37 -6.93
CA GLU A 62 14.25 5.17 -8.13
C GLU A 62 13.01 6.08 -8.03
N LEU A 63 11.91 5.57 -7.45
CA LEU A 63 10.71 6.39 -7.21
C LEU A 63 10.98 7.53 -6.23
N LEU A 64 11.73 7.26 -5.15
CA LEU A 64 12.14 8.28 -4.18
C LEU A 64 13.03 9.35 -4.82
N GLN A 65 13.98 8.94 -5.67
CA GLN A 65 14.86 9.85 -6.41
C GLN A 65 14.06 10.72 -7.39
N ARG A 66 13.14 10.13 -8.18
CA ARG A 66 12.26 10.87 -9.11
C ARG A 66 11.39 11.90 -8.38
N ALA A 67 10.93 11.54 -7.16
CA ALA A 67 10.18 12.44 -6.28
C ALA A 67 11.07 13.41 -5.50
N ASN A 68 12.40 13.42 -5.69
CA ASN A 68 13.38 14.19 -4.92
C ASN A 68 13.23 14.04 -3.41
N ILE A 69 12.98 12.81 -2.92
CA ILE A 69 12.89 12.49 -1.50
C ILE A 69 14.26 12.00 -1.01
N PRO A 70 14.91 12.71 -0.06
CA PRO A 70 16.15 12.25 0.54
C PRO A 70 16.01 10.83 1.09
N THR A 71 16.97 9.96 0.74
CA THR A 71 16.89 8.55 1.11
C THR A 71 18.26 8.07 1.58
N VAL A 72 18.31 7.45 2.75
CA VAL A 72 19.52 6.82 3.30
C VAL A 72 19.29 5.33 3.44
N TRP A 73 20.14 4.57 2.78
CA TRP A 73 20.21 3.12 2.96
C TRP A 73 21.21 2.78 4.04
N LEU A 74 20.76 2.11 5.08
CA LEU A 74 21.56 1.80 6.28
C LEU A 74 22.27 0.44 6.20
N GLY A 75 22.25 -0.21 5.02
CA GLY A 75 23.17 -1.31 4.71
C GLY A 75 22.90 -2.60 5.49
N GLY A 76 21.65 -3.05 5.57
CA GLY A 76 21.34 -4.35 6.19
C GLY A 76 21.49 -4.36 7.72
N LEU A 77 21.36 -3.21 8.36
CA LEU A 77 21.27 -3.11 9.82
C LEU A 77 19.93 -3.65 10.34
N ALA A 78 19.50 -4.79 9.78
CA ALA A 78 18.32 -5.50 10.25
C ALA A 78 18.56 -5.99 11.68
N GLY A 79 17.74 -5.51 12.62
CA GLY A 79 17.84 -5.86 14.03
C GLY A 79 18.11 -4.66 14.93
N MET A 80 17.71 -4.77 16.20
CA MET A 80 17.91 -3.74 17.22
C MET A 80 19.30 -3.84 17.87
N THR A 81 20.35 -3.74 17.06
CA THR A 81 21.72 -3.70 17.61
C THR A 81 22.09 -2.27 18.04
N PRO A 82 22.96 -2.10 19.06
CA PRO A 82 23.41 -0.76 19.46
C PRO A 82 23.99 0.07 18.31
N THR A 83 24.71 -0.59 17.39
CA THR A 83 25.28 0.07 16.20
C THR A 83 24.18 0.56 15.25
N ALA A 84 23.15 -0.28 14.96
CA ALA A 84 22.03 0.08 14.13
C ALA A 84 21.24 1.25 14.71
N ILE A 85 20.93 1.19 16.01
CA ILE A 85 20.22 2.26 16.72
C ILE A 85 21.00 3.57 16.68
N ARG A 86 22.32 3.53 16.94
CA ARG A 86 23.17 4.73 16.91
C ARG A 86 23.21 5.33 15.50
N ARG A 87 23.40 4.51 14.46
CA ARG A 87 23.42 4.97 13.08
C ARG A 87 22.09 5.59 12.65
N LEU A 88 20.99 4.92 12.99
CA LEU A 88 19.64 5.46 12.72
C LEU A 88 19.43 6.81 13.43
N ALA A 89 19.83 6.93 14.71
CA ALA A 89 19.72 8.18 15.45
C ALA A 89 20.57 9.30 14.83
N GLN A 90 21.77 8.99 14.31
CA GLN A 90 22.64 9.96 13.63
C GLN A 90 21.96 10.52 12.35
N GLU A 91 21.32 9.65 11.55
CA GLU A 91 20.60 10.10 10.35
C GLU A 91 19.36 10.93 10.68
N VAL A 92 18.64 10.55 11.74
CA VAL A 92 17.52 11.35 12.28
C VAL A 92 18.00 12.73 12.74
N ASP A 93 19.20 12.82 13.37
CA ASP A 93 19.84 14.09 13.76
C ASP A 93 20.28 14.90 12.55
N ALA A 94 21.00 14.29 11.63
CA ALA A 94 21.51 14.95 10.43
C ALA A 94 20.39 15.58 9.59
N PHE A 95 19.26 14.89 9.49
CA PHE A 95 18.06 15.45 8.87
C PHE A 95 17.40 16.52 9.75
N GLY A 96 17.57 16.49 11.07
CA GLY A 96 16.88 17.36 12.03
C GLY A 96 15.40 17.02 12.14
N ALA A 97 15.07 15.75 12.23
CA ALA A 97 13.67 15.31 12.26
C ALA A 97 12.94 15.76 13.52
N ASP A 98 11.74 16.32 13.34
CA ASP A 98 10.81 16.67 14.41
C ASP A 98 10.01 15.44 14.84
N VAL A 99 9.84 14.44 13.97
CA VAL A 99 9.10 13.20 14.19
C VAL A 99 9.82 12.03 13.53
N VAL A 100 9.86 10.87 14.21
CA VAL A 100 10.29 9.59 13.62
C VAL A 100 9.08 8.69 13.42
N HIS A 101 8.90 8.17 12.21
CA HIS A 101 7.75 7.36 11.84
C HIS A 101 8.20 5.98 11.34
N GLY A 102 8.02 4.94 12.14
CA GLY A 102 8.32 3.56 11.77
C GLY A 102 7.14 2.88 11.08
N HIS A 103 7.41 2.14 10.00
CA HIS A 103 6.39 1.42 9.25
C HIS A 103 6.53 -0.09 9.47
N ASP A 104 5.50 -0.71 10.01
CA ASP A 104 5.44 -2.07 10.52
C ASP A 104 6.34 -2.34 11.75
N VAL A 105 6.25 -3.54 12.33
CA VAL A 105 6.82 -3.88 13.66
C VAL A 105 8.31 -3.63 13.74
N GLY A 106 9.11 -4.14 12.81
CA GLY A 106 10.57 -4.05 12.87
C GLY A 106 11.10 -2.62 12.81
N PRO A 107 10.76 -1.84 11.77
CA PRO A 107 11.14 -0.43 11.67
C PRO A 107 10.60 0.45 12.81
N TRP A 108 9.37 0.19 13.28
CA TRP A 108 8.82 0.89 14.42
C TRP A 108 9.62 0.62 15.72
N LEU A 109 10.00 -0.63 16.00
CA LEU A 109 10.84 -0.96 17.17
C LEU A 109 12.19 -0.25 17.09
N ASN A 110 12.82 -0.20 15.91
CA ASN A 110 14.06 0.53 15.69
C ASN A 110 13.87 2.05 15.90
N ALA A 111 12.76 2.62 15.39
CA ALA A 111 12.42 4.02 15.60
C ALA A 111 12.25 4.33 17.10
N VAL A 112 11.55 3.49 17.87
CA VAL A 112 11.40 3.65 19.31
C VAL A 112 12.74 3.54 20.03
N ALA A 113 13.61 2.63 19.61
CA ALA A 113 14.92 2.47 20.23
C ALA A 113 15.81 3.72 20.06
N THR A 114 15.62 4.56 19.05
CA THR A 114 16.32 5.84 18.93
C THR A 114 16.03 6.80 20.09
N ARG A 115 14.92 6.65 20.80
CA ARG A 115 14.58 7.48 21.97
C ARG A 115 15.57 7.33 23.13
N THR A 116 16.34 6.26 23.17
CA THR A 116 17.44 6.13 24.16
C THR A 116 18.50 7.21 23.97
N LEU A 117 18.66 7.71 22.75
CA LEU A 117 19.62 8.77 22.37
C LEU A 117 18.91 10.12 22.14
N ARG A 118 17.60 10.08 21.80
CA ARG A 118 16.77 11.23 21.47
C ARG A 118 15.43 11.19 22.23
N PRO A 119 15.41 11.35 23.55
CA PRO A 119 14.23 11.10 24.38
C PRO A 119 13.04 12.02 24.07
N ARG A 120 13.29 13.21 23.52
CA ARG A 120 12.25 14.21 23.21
C ARG A 120 11.66 14.06 21.80
N THR A 121 12.27 13.30 20.88
CA THR A 121 11.73 13.13 19.53
C THR A 121 10.54 12.16 19.57
N PRO A 122 9.33 12.59 19.19
CA PRO A 122 8.17 11.73 19.18
C PRO A 122 8.30 10.65 18.11
N VAL A 123 7.82 9.46 18.46
CA VAL A 123 7.80 8.30 17.55
C VAL A 123 6.36 7.92 17.25
N LEU A 124 6.08 7.71 15.98
CA LEU A 124 4.84 7.12 15.47
C LEU A 124 5.12 5.73 14.91
N GLY A 125 4.10 4.87 14.91
CA GLY A 125 4.16 3.58 14.24
C GLY A 125 2.94 3.35 13.38
N THR A 126 3.09 3.07 12.08
CA THR A 126 1.98 2.62 11.23
C THR A 126 2.11 1.14 10.92
N PHE A 127 0.99 0.42 11.06
CA PHE A 127 0.90 -0.99 10.76
C PHE A 127 0.03 -1.20 9.53
N HIS A 128 0.61 -1.89 8.54
CA HIS A 128 -0.01 -2.13 7.24
C HIS A 128 -0.64 -3.51 7.12
N GLN A 129 -0.39 -4.37 8.10
CA GLN A 129 -0.94 -5.72 8.21
C GLN A 129 -1.40 -5.96 9.66
N THR A 130 -2.20 -7.00 9.86
CA THR A 130 -2.56 -7.45 11.21
C THR A 130 -1.30 -7.83 11.99
N VAL A 131 -1.22 -7.36 13.23
CA VAL A 131 -0.04 -7.51 14.07
C VAL A 131 -0.34 -8.52 15.18
N GLU A 132 0.43 -9.60 15.19
CA GLU A 132 0.39 -10.61 16.26
C GLU A 132 1.82 -10.91 16.71
N PRO A 133 2.44 -10.02 17.51
CA PRO A 133 3.80 -10.25 17.99
C PRO A 133 3.83 -11.52 18.84
N GLN A 134 4.71 -12.45 18.46
CA GLN A 134 4.87 -13.73 19.15
C GLN A 134 6.24 -13.81 19.86
N GLY A 135 6.34 -14.67 20.84
CA GLY A 135 7.59 -14.95 21.53
C GLY A 135 8.25 -13.71 22.14
N LYS A 136 9.54 -13.52 21.89
CA LYS A 136 10.35 -12.41 22.43
C LYS A 136 9.96 -11.04 21.86
N LEU A 137 9.29 -10.97 20.71
CA LEU A 137 8.85 -9.70 20.13
C LEU A 137 7.70 -9.07 20.90
N ARG A 138 6.84 -9.88 21.55
CA ARG A 138 5.66 -9.37 22.27
C ARG A 138 6.02 -8.43 23.42
N PRO A 139 6.89 -8.77 24.38
CA PRO A 139 7.27 -7.86 25.45
C PRO A 139 8.01 -6.63 24.94
N ALA A 140 8.88 -6.77 23.93
CA ALA A 140 9.56 -5.63 23.32
C ALA A 140 8.58 -4.65 22.67
N ALA A 141 7.61 -5.15 21.95
CA ALA A 141 6.60 -4.34 21.31
C ALA A 141 5.66 -3.69 22.35
N MET A 142 5.30 -4.37 23.44
CA MET A 142 4.52 -3.77 24.53
C MET A 142 5.29 -2.63 25.21
N ALA A 143 6.58 -2.80 25.47
CA ALA A 143 7.42 -1.74 26.01
C ALA A 143 7.55 -0.56 25.03
N ALA A 144 7.78 -0.85 23.74
CA ALA A 144 7.89 0.17 22.71
C ALA A 144 6.61 1.01 22.57
N ALA A 145 5.45 0.41 22.72
CA ALA A 145 4.18 1.10 22.60
C ALA A 145 3.99 2.19 23.69
N VAL A 146 4.55 1.99 24.88
CA VAL A 146 4.53 3.01 25.96
C VAL A 146 5.31 4.28 25.56
N PHE A 147 6.35 4.10 24.74
CA PHE A 147 7.19 5.19 24.25
C PHE A 147 6.75 5.72 22.87
N THR A 148 5.63 5.24 22.36
CA THR A 148 5.08 5.65 21.07
C THR A 148 3.98 6.66 21.26
N GLN A 149 4.07 7.79 20.56
CA GLN A 149 3.10 8.87 20.62
C GLN A 149 1.74 8.47 20.06
N SER A 150 1.74 7.79 18.90
CA SER A 150 0.53 7.25 18.28
C SER A 150 0.87 6.01 17.47
N LEU A 151 0.00 5.01 17.56
CA LEU A 151 -0.02 3.85 16.69
C LEU A 151 -1.11 4.06 15.65
N VAL A 152 -0.77 3.87 14.38
CA VAL A 152 -1.68 4.05 13.27
C VAL A 152 -2.03 2.69 12.69
N ALA A 153 -3.33 2.42 12.56
CA ALA A 153 -3.87 1.27 11.84
C ALA A 153 -4.37 1.72 10.46
N CYS A 154 -4.00 1.01 9.40
CA CYS A 154 -4.45 1.33 8.04
C CYS A 154 -5.87 0.85 7.70
N GLY A 155 -6.55 0.18 8.63
CA GLY A 155 -7.90 -0.35 8.49
C GLY A 155 -8.41 -0.95 9.79
N SER A 156 -9.70 -1.34 9.83
CA SER A 156 -10.35 -1.83 11.06
C SER A 156 -9.77 -3.15 11.54
N GLU A 157 -9.44 -4.08 10.64
CA GLU A 157 -8.83 -5.36 11.00
C GLU A 157 -7.45 -5.18 11.65
N VAL A 158 -6.64 -4.25 11.13
CA VAL A 158 -5.35 -3.90 11.72
C VAL A 158 -5.56 -3.26 13.08
N ARG A 159 -6.53 -2.35 13.20
CA ARG A 159 -6.91 -1.74 14.48
C ARG A 159 -7.32 -2.81 15.49
N ALA A 160 -8.23 -3.71 15.12
CA ALA A 160 -8.67 -4.79 15.99
C ALA A 160 -7.52 -5.71 16.43
N SER A 161 -6.54 -5.95 15.56
CA SER A 161 -5.34 -6.72 15.93
C SER A 161 -4.48 -6.00 16.97
N LEU A 162 -4.29 -4.68 16.84
CA LEU A 162 -3.58 -3.87 17.82
C LEU A 162 -4.31 -3.85 19.18
N GLU A 163 -5.62 -3.75 19.16
CA GLU A 163 -6.47 -3.76 20.36
C GLU A 163 -6.40 -5.10 21.11
N ARG A 164 -6.42 -6.22 20.40
CA ARG A 164 -6.23 -7.56 21.00
C ARG A 164 -4.85 -7.73 21.62
N TRP A 165 -3.86 -7.10 21.01
CA TRP A 165 -2.49 -7.20 21.48
C TRP A 165 -2.25 -6.44 22.77
N SER A 166 -2.79 -5.23 22.93
CA SER A 166 -2.63 -4.45 24.16
C SER A 166 -3.80 -3.50 24.43
N PRO A 167 -4.79 -3.91 25.20
CA PRO A 167 -5.94 -3.08 25.56
C PRO A 167 -5.56 -1.75 26.22
N LYS A 168 -4.41 -1.67 26.90
CA LYS A 168 -3.91 -0.45 27.55
C LYS A 168 -3.43 0.63 26.56
N LEU A 169 -3.21 0.28 25.29
CA LEU A 169 -2.73 1.21 24.26
C LEU A 169 -3.86 1.86 23.44
N LEU A 170 -5.11 1.54 23.75
CA LEU A 170 -6.29 1.99 22.99
C LEU A 170 -6.39 3.51 22.85
N SER A 171 -5.93 4.26 23.85
CA SER A 171 -5.96 5.74 23.81
C SER A 171 -5.04 6.34 22.74
N ASN A 172 -4.03 5.60 22.28
CA ASN A 172 -3.01 6.08 21.35
C ASN A 172 -3.15 5.47 19.94
N VAL A 173 -4.15 4.59 19.71
CA VAL A 173 -4.40 3.99 18.38
C VAL A 173 -5.35 4.88 17.60
N VAL A 174 -4.88 5.34 16.44
CA VAL A 174 -5.69 6.08 15.46
C VAL A 174 -5.83 5.24 14.19
N THR A 175 -6.96 5.39 13.49
CA THR A 175 -7.13 4.77 12.18
C THR A 175 -6.91 5.83 11.11
N ILE A 176 -5.95 5.58 10.21
CA ILE A 176 -5.75 6.38 8.99
C ILE A 176 -5.76 5.38 7.84
N GLU A 177 -6.85 5.35 7.13
CA GLU A 177 -7.02 4.45 6.00
C GLU A 177 -6.06 4.78 4.87
N ASN A 178 -5.54 3.75 4.21
CA ASN A 178 -4.69 3.94 3.04
C ASN A 178 -5.46 4.66 1.94
N GLY A 179 -4.81 5.64 1.32
CA GLY A 179 -5.36 6.42 0.23
C GLY A 179 -4.64 6.17 -1.10
N VAL A 180 -5.39 6.31 -2.18
CA VAL A 180 -4.88 6.17 -3.55
C VAL A 180 -5.19 7.42 -4.37
N PRO A 181 -4.41 7.71 -5.44
CA PRO A 181 -4.75 8.74 -6.40
C PRO A 181 -6.11 8.44 -7.04
N LEU A 182 -7.02 9.40 -7.01
CA LEU A 182 -8.34 9.27 -7.65
C LEU A 182 -8.38 9.79 -9.07
N THR A 183 -7.41 10.64 -9.43
CA THR A 183 -7.20 11.13 -10.79
C THR A 183 -6.29 10.17 -11.54
N VAL A 184 -6.87 9.12 -12.10
CA VAL A 184 -6.15 8.14 -12.90
C VAL A 184 -6.57 8.30 -14.36
N SER A 185 -5.60 8.26 -15.28
CA SER A 185 -5.92 8.23 -16.70
C SER A 185 -6.69 6.96 -17.02
N THR A 186 -7.89 7.12 -17.52
CA THR A 186 -8.78 6.03 -17.93
C THR A 186 -9.31 6.31 -19.34
N GLY A 187 -9.90 5.32 -19.99
CA GLY A 187 -10.43 5.45 -21.33
C GLY A 187 -9.64 4.69 -22.38
N ALA A 188 -10.03 4.84 -23.65
CA ALA A 188 -9.53 4.00 -24.74
C ALA A 188 -8.02 4.16 -25.00
N GLU A 189 -7.49 5.37 -24.86
CA GLU A 189 -6.05 5.64 -25.04
C GLU A 189 -5.23 4.98 -23.93
N ALA A 190 -5.56 5.24 -22.66
CA ALA A 190 -4.85 4.65 -21.53
C ALA A 190 -4.90 3.11 -21.55
N ARG A 191 -6.04 2.54 -21.99
CA ARG A 191 -6.19 1.10 -22.17
C ARG A 191 -5.26 0.57 -23.24
N ARG A 192 -5.20 1.24 -24.42
CA ARG A 192 -4.34 0.85 -25.53
C ARG A 192 -2.88 0.88 -25.10
N ASP A 193 -2.41 1.99 -24.55
CA ASP A 193 -1.03 2.17 -24.11
C ASP A 193 -0.63 1.12 -23.07
N ALA A 194 -1.52 0.84 -22.11
CA ALA A 194 -1.28 -0.17 -21.07
C ALA A 194 -1.17 -1.58 -21.68
N ARG A 195 -2.02 -1.92 -22.66
CA ARG A 195 -1.96 -3.21 -23.38
C ARG A 195 -0.72 -3.34 -24.23
N GLU A 196 -0.33 -2.31 -24.96
CA GLU A 196 0.92 -2.29 -25.74
C GLU A 196 2.14 -2.53 -24.84
N ARG A 197 2.20 -1.86 -23.70
CA ARG A 197 3.28 -2.04 -22.71
C ARG A 197 3.33 -3.46 -22.12
N LEU A 198 2.21 -4.14 -22.05
CA LEU A 198 2.10 -5.52 -21.57
C LEU A 198 2.19 -6.56 -22.70
N GLY A 199 2.27 -6.14 -23.96
CA GLY A 199 2.30 -7.04 -25.12
C GLY A 199 0.98 -7.79 -25.36
N LEU A 200 -0.16 -7.22 -24.92
CA LEU A 200 -1.48 -7.86 -24.97
C LEU A 200 -2.25 -7.50 -26.23
N PRO A 201 -3.03 -8.46 -26.80
CA PRO A 201 -3.96 -8.15 -27.89
C PRO A 201 -4.98 -7.08 -27.47
N GLN A 202 -5.33 -6.18 -28.41
CA GLN A 202 -6.23 -5.06 -28.09
C GLN A 202 -7.69 -5.50 -27.89
N ASP A 203 -8.08 -6.62 -28.46
CA ASP A 203 -9.42 -7.21 -28.43
C ASP A 203 -9.59 -8.34 -27.41
N ALA A 204 -8.50 -8.78 -26.77
CA ALA A 204 -8.55 -9.81 -25.74
C ALA A 204 -9.35 -9.39 -24.49
N THR A 205 -9.97 -10.35 -23.83
CA THR A 205 -10.50 -10.19 -22.46
C THR A 205 -9.39 -10.46 -21.45
N VAL A 206 -8.97 -9.44 -20.72
CA VAL A 206 -7.83 -9.51 -19.81
C VAL A 206 -8.28 -9.58 -18.35
N VAL A 207 -7.95 -10.70 -17.71
CA VAL A 207 -8.07 -10.89 -16.27
C VAL A 207 -6.74 -10.46 -15.64
N GLY A 208 -6.79 -9.48 -14.73
CA GLY A 208 -5.60 -8.88 -14.15
C GLY A 208 -5.49 -9.08 -12.65
N TYR A 209 -4.27 -9.31 -12.21
CA TYR A 209 -3.86 -9.30 -10.81
C TYR A 209 -2.71 -8.32 -10.62
N LEU A 210 -2.76 -7.55 -9.56
CA LEU A 210 -1.67 -6.65 -9.14
C LEU A 210 -1.39 -6.85 -7.66
N GLY A 211 -0.21 -7.37 -7.32
CA GLY A 211 0.17 -7.59 -5.95
C GLY A 211 1.37 -8.52 -5.80
N ARG A 212 1.84 -8.69 -4.56
CA ARG A 212 2.93 -9.62 -4.25
C ARG A 212 2.47 -11.06 -4.51
N LEU A 213 3.30 -11.85 -5.18
CA LEU A 213 3.03 -13.27 -5.44
C LEU A 213 3.44 -14.10 -4.22
N SER A 214 2.62 -14.04 -3.16
CA SER A 214 2.82 -14.70 -1.88
C SER A 214 1.55 -15.40 -1.41
N GLU A 215 1.67 -16.35 -0.50
CA GLU A 215 0.58 -17.23 -0.07
C GLU A 215 -0.62 -16.44 0.48
N GLU A 216 -0.37 -15.41 1.28
CA GLU A 216 -1.44 -14.57 1.85
C GLU A 216 -2.25 -13.81 0.80
N LYS A 217 -1.66 -13.53 -0.39
CA LYS A 217 -2.31 -12.85 -1.51
C LYS A 217 -3.05 -13.80 -2.46
N GLY A 218 -2.84 -15.11 -2.34
CA GLY A 218 -3.57 -16.14 -3.07
C GLY A 218 -3.41 -16.18 -4.58
N PRO A 219 -2.27 -15.79 -5.19
CA PRO A 219 -2.10 -15.81 -6.65
C PRO A 219 -2.24 -17.23 -7.24
N ASP A 220 -1.93 -18.25 -6.46
CA ASP A 220 -2.11 -19.65 -6.80
C ASP A 220 -3.57 -20.01 -7.09
N LEU A 221 -4.51 -19.48 -6.32
CA LEU A 221 -5.94 -19.73 -6.52
C LEU A 221 -6.43 -19.13 -7.84
N LEU A 222 -5.92 -17.96 -8.23
CA LEU A 222 -6.27 -17.36 -9.51
C LEU A 222 -5.66 -18.11 -10.69
N VAL A 223 -4.38 -18.51 -10.59
CA VAL A 223 -3.74 -19.32 -11.62
C VAL A 223 -4.47 -20.67 -11.78
N ASP A 224 -4.81 -21.33 -10.66
CA ASP A 224 -5.57 -22.59 -10.71
C ASP A 224 -6.96 -22.42 -11.34
N ALA A 225 -7.68 -21.35 -10.96
CA ALA A 225 -8.97 -21.02 -11.56
C ALA A 225 -8.85 -20.84 -13.06
N PHE A 226 -7.83 -20.09 -13.51
CA PHE A 226 -7.62 -19.83 -14.92
C PHE A 226 -7.27 -21.11 -15.71
N LEU A 227 -6.31 -21.88 -15.23
CA LEU A 227 -5.85 -23.08 -15.91
C LEU A 227 -6.92 -24.19 -16.01
N ARG A 228 -7.81 -24.29 -15.00
CA ARG A 228 -8.87 -25.32 -14.98
C ARG A 228 -10.10 -24.95 -15.81
N HIS A 229 -10.44 -23.66 -15.88
CA HIS A 229 -11.77 -23.26 -16.33
C HIS A 229 -11.81 -22.41 -17.60
N PHE A 230 -10.66 -22.00 -18.17
CA PHE A 230 -10.64 -21.09 -19.33
C PHE A 230 -9.99 -21.68 -20.58
N ALA A 231 -9.95 -23.01 -20.70
CA ALA A 231 -9.47 -23.69 -21.91
C ALA A 231 -10.33 -23.32 -23.12
N ASP A 232 -11.63 -23.24 -22.95
CA ASP A 232 -12.62 -22.98 -24.01
C ASP A 232 -12.83 -21.49 -24.30
N ALA A 233 -12.02 -20.60 -23.71
CA ALA A 233 -12.11 -19.15 -23.89
C ALA A 233 -10.80 -18.62 -24.51
N PRO A 234 -10.56 -18.79 -25.82
CA PRO A 234 -9.28 -18.50 -26.47
C PRO A 234 -8.86 -17.02 -26.38
N ASP A 235 -9.82 -16.11 -26.29
CA ASP A 235 -9.59 -14.66 -26.23
C ASP A 235 -9.29 -14.16 -24.81
N MET A 236 -9.30 -15.05 -23.79
CA MET A 236 -9.00 -14.67 -22.44
C MET A 236 -7.53 -14.81 -22.10
N HIS A 237 -6.96 -13.76 -21.50
CA HIS A 237 -5.59 -13.71 -21.00
C HIS A 237 -5.59 -13.45 -19.49
N LEU A 238 -4.63 -14.03 -18.79
CA LEU A 238 -4.34 -13.76 -17.39
C LEU A 238 -3.02 -13.01 -17.27
N VAL A 239 -3.04 -11.85 -16.60
CA VAL A 239 -1.83 -11.05 -16.36
C VAL A 239 -1.60 -10.92 -14.86
N MET A 240 -0.43 -11.36 -14.42
CA MET A 240 0.02 -11.35 -13.04
C MET A 240 1.14 -10.33 -12.88
N ILE A 241 0.84 -9.17 -12.27
CA ILE A 241 1.81 -8.10 -12.04
C ILE A 241 2.28 -8.12 -10.60
N GLY A 242 3.57 -8.24 -10.41
CA GLY A 242 4.27 -8.13 -9.13
C GLY A 242 5.24 -9.27 -8.87
N PRO A 243 6.22 -9.04 -8.00
CA PRO A 243 7.20 -10.03 -7.58
C PRO A 243 6.67 -10.89 -6.44
N GLY A 244 7.31 -12.01 -6.16
CA GLY A 244 7.06 -12.75 -4.93
C GLY A 244 7.64 -14.16 -4.92
N PRO A 245 7.67 -14.81 -3.75
CA PRO A 245 8.30 -16.11 -3.57
C PRO A 245 7.60 -17.24 -4.37
N MET A 246 6.34 -17.03 -4.75
CA MET A 246 5.58 -18.03 -5.53
C MET A 246 5.78 -17.89 -7.04
N GLU A 247 6.44 -16.83 -7.54
CA GLU A 247 6.53 -16.55 -8.98
C GLU A 247 7.08 -17.73 -9.78
N ALA A 248 8.20 -18.33 -9.36
CA ALA A 248 8.83 -19.43 -10.07
C ALA A 248 7.90 -20.68 -10.18
N SER A 249 7.21 -21.02 -9.10
CA SER A 249 6.29 -22.15 -9.06
C SER A 249 5.02 -21.90 -9.90
N LEU A 250 4.50 -20.68 -9.90
CA LEU A 250 3.33 -20.31 -10.69
C LEU A 250 3.66 -20.29 -12.19
N ARG A 251 4.81 -19.75 -12.59
CA ARG A 251 5.30 -19.81 -13.96
C ARG A 251 5.45 -21.25 -14.45
N ALA A 252 6.05 -22.14 -13.63
CA ALA A 252 6.21 -23.54 -13.99
C ALA A 252 4.84 -24.23 -14.19
N ARG A 253 3.85 -23.94 -13.33
CA ARG A 253 2.48 -24.48 -13.46
C ARG A 253 1.81 -23.98 -14.74
N ALA A 254 1.91 -22.69 -15.05
CA ALA A 254 1.36 -22.13 -16.28
C ALA A 254 2.03 -22.74 -17.52
N ALA A 255 3.37 -22.85 -17.52
CA ALA A 255 4.13 -23.42 -18.63
C ALA A 255 3.81 -24.89 -18.93
N ALA A 256 3.41 -25.66 -17.92
CA ALA A 256 3.00 -27.06 -18.07
C ALA A 256 1.55 -27.22 -18.62
N SER A 257 0.82 -26.12 -18.78
CA SER A 257 -0.58 -26.12 -19.25
C SER A 257 -0.67 -25.79 -20.73
N PRO A 258 -1.71 -26.30 -21.46
CA PRO A 258 -2.05 -25.83 -22.80
C PRO A 258 -2.32 -24.32 -22.89
N LEU A 259 -2.57 -23.66 -21.76
CA LEU A 259 -2.82 -22.21 -21.66
C LEU A 259 -1.56 -21.38 -21.45
N ALA A 260 -0.35 -21.96 -21.58
CA ALA A 260 0.93 -21.29 -21.30
C ALA A 260 1.07 -19.93 -22.02
N GLY A 261 0.63 -19.83 -23.29
CA GLY A 261 0.69 -18.59 -24.08
C GLY A 261 -0.34 -17.53 -23.71
N ARG A 262 -1.16 -17.77 -22.69
CA ARG A 262 -2.23 -16.85 -22.24
C ARG A 262 -2.10 -16.46 -20.76
N VAL A 263 -0.98 -16.79 -20.13
CA VAL A 263 -0.69 -16.44 -18.73
C VAL A 263 0.64 -15.71 -18.67
N ASP A 264 0.57 -14.43 -18.43
CA ASP A 264 1.73 -13.54 -18.38
C ASP A 264 2.08 -13.14 -16.94
N PHE A 265 3.36 -13.27 -16.61
CA PHE A 265 3.91 -12.79 -15.35
C PHE A 265 4.94 -11.70 -15.66
N THR A 266 4.72 -10.51 -15.18
CA THR A 266 5.61 -9.37 -15.49
C THR A 266 6.75 -9.20 -14.50
N GLY A 267 6.67 -9.84 -13.32
CA GLY A 267 7.52 -9.49 -12.18
C GLY A 267 7.22 -8.09 -11.64
N ALA A 268 8.21 -7.48 -11.00
CA ALA A 268 8.10 -6.13 -10.45
C ALA A 268 8.10 -5.07 -11.54
N LEU A 269 7.10 -4.20 -11.53
CA LEU A 269 7.04 -3.03 -12.43
C LEU A 269 6.89 -1.76 -11.62
N LEU A 270 7.71 -0.75 -11.93
CA LEU A 270 7.52 0.59 -11.38
C LEU A 270 6.19 1.18 -11.89
N GLU A 271 5.46 1.83 -10.99
CA GLU A 271 4.17 2.46 -11.30
C GLU A 271 3.14 1.48 -11.93
N ALA A 272 3.14 0.22 -11.50
CA ALA A 272 2.28 -0.84 -12.04
C ALA A 272 0.78 -0.49 -12.04
N SER A 273 0.32 0.38 -11.13
CA SER A 273 -1.06 0.88 -11.10
C SER A 273 -1.46 1.62 -12.39
N LYS A 274 -0.52 2.19 -13.14
CA LYS A 274 -0.78 2.80 -14.46
C LYS A 274 -1.16 1.77 -15.54
N LEU A 275 -0.96 0.48 -15.26
CA LEU A 275 -1.30 -0.61 -16.17
C LEU A 275 -2.69 -1.21 -15.91
N LEU A 276 -3.35 -0.82 -14.82
CA LEU A 276 -4.71 -1.28 -14.49
C LEU A 276 -5.73 -1.05 -15.63
N PRO A 277 -5.66 0.03 -16.44
CA PRO A 277 -6.57 0.20 -17.57
C PRO A 277 -6.49 -0.90 -18.64
N ALA A 278 -5.42 -1.73 -18.66
CA ALA A 278 -5.32 -2.87 -19.57
C ALA A 278 -6.34 -3.97 -19.28
N PHE A 279 -6.85 -4.07 -18.05
CA PHE A 279 -7.68 -5.16 -17.57
C PHE A 279 -9.17 -4.92 -17.85
N ASP A 280 -9.90 -6.03 -18.06
CA ASP A 280 -11.36 -6.07 -18.11
C ASP A 280 -11.97 -6.50 -16.79
N VAL A 281 -11.25 -7.37 -16.07
CA VAL A 281 -11.64 -7.85 -14.73
C VAL A 281 -10.41 -7.83 -13.84
N TYR A 282 -10.50 -7.19 -12.70
CA TYR A 282 -9.49 -7.25 -11.66
C TYR A 282 -9.82 -8.36 -10.66
N VAL A 283 -8.83 -9.16 -10.26
CA VAL A 283 -9.04 -10.25 -9.30
C VAL A 283 -8.12 -10.12 -8.09
N GLN A 284 -8.72 -10.14 -6.89
CA GLN A 284 -8.02 -10.08 -5.61
C GLN A 284 -8.34 -11.31 -4.77
N PRO A 285 -7.66 -12.46 -4.98
CA PRO A 285 -7.98 -13.74 -4.32
C PRO A 285 -7.27 -13.90 -2.97
N SER A 286 -7.10 -12.81 -2.24
CA SER A 286 -6.32 -12.81 -1.00
C SER A 286 -6.96 -13.67 0.09
N ARG A 287 -6.12 -14.40 0.82
CA ARG A 287 -6.47 -15.11 2.06
C ARG A 287 -6.46 -14.19 3.26
N ARG A 288 -5.58 -13.17 3.24
CA ARG A 288 -5.46 -12.16 4.30
C ARG A 288 -5.04 -10.81 3.72
N GLU A 289 -5.59 -9.73 4.27
CA GLU A 289 -5.28 -8.35 3.94
C GLU A 289 -5.28 -7.45 5.17
N GLY A 290 -4.53 -6.34 5.09
CA GLY A 290 -4.78 -5.19 5.94
C GLY A 290 -5.72 -4.21 5.22
N ARG A 291 -5.17 -3.37 4.34
CA ARG A 291 -5.91 -2.53 3.39
C ARG A 291 -5.18 -2.57 2.06
N SER A 292 -5.71 -3.31 1.10
CA SER A 292 -5.07 -3.51 -0.21
C SER A 292 -5.05 -2.23 -1.03
N LEU A 293 -3.86 -1.69 -1.30
CA LEU A 293 -3.70 -0.53 -2.18
C LEU A 293 -4.08 -0.86 -3.62
N SER A 294 -3.66 -2.01 -4.14
CA SER A 294 -3.97 -2.41 -5.51
C SER A 294 -5.47 -2.58 -5.75
N LEU A 295 -6.21 -3.05 -4.72
CA LEU A 295 -7.66 -3.10 -4.78
C LEU A 295 -8.27 -1.69 -4.86
N LEU A 296 -7.83 -0.78 -3.99
CA LEU A 296 -8.29 0.61 -4.00
C LEU A 296 -7.93 1.31 -5.32
N GLU A 297 -6.77 1.02 -5.89
CA GLU A 297 -6.34 1.52 -7.21
C GLU A 297 -7.23 0.98 -8.33
N ALA A 298 -7.55 -0.31 -8.31
CA ALA A 298 -8.48 -0.93 -9.27
C ALA A 298 -9.88 -0.31 -9.16
N MET A 299 -10.37 -0.07 -7.94
CA MET A 299 -11.63 0.65 -7.70
C MET A 299 -11.58 2.08 -8.25
N ALA A 300 -10.50 2.82 -8.03
CA ALA A 300 -10.33 4.20 -8.50
C ALA A 300 -10.35 4.30 -10.04
N VAL A 301 -9.82 3.29 -10.73
CA VAL A 301 -9.87 3.16 -12.20
C VAL A 301 -11.28 2.79 -12.68
N GLY A 302 -12.10 2.20 -11.81
CA GLY A 302 -13.45 1.71 -12.15
C GLY A 302 -13.44 0.29 -12.70
N LEU A 303 -12.45 -0.54 -12.34
CA LEU A 303 -12.41 -1.93 -12.76
C LEU A 303 -13.44 -2.77 -11.98
N PRO A 304 -14.23 -3.60 -12.68
CA PRO A 304 -15.06 -4.61 -12.04
C PRO A 304 -14.14 -5.64 -11.37
N THR A 305 -14.47 -5.96 -10.13
CA THR A 305 -13.59 -6.76 -9.27
C THR A 305 -14.24 -8.07 -8.87
N VAL A 306 -13.46 -9.15 -8.87
CA VAL A 306 -13.76 -10.40 -8.16
C VAL A 306 -12.80 -10.56 -7.00
N SER A 307 -13.31 -10.81 -5.81
CA SER A 307 -12.47 -10.97 -4.61
C SER A 307 -12.99 -12.04 -3.68
N HIS A 308 -12.13 -12.53 -2.79
CA HIS A 308 -12.57 -13.34 -1.66
C HIS A 308 -13.31 -12.49 -0.63
N ALA A 309 -14.36 -13.06 -0.04
CA ALA A 309 -15.18 -12.45 1.02
C ALA A 309 -14.47 -12.50 2.39
N ILE A 310 -13.30 -11.86 2.50
CA ILE A 310 -12.59 -11.71 3.76
C ILE A 310 -12.91 -10.34 4.40
N PRO A 311 -12.82 -10.19 5.74
CA PRO A 311 -13.24 -8.98 6.44
C PRO A 311 -12.68 -7.68 5.84
N ALA A 312 -11.36 -7.60 5.61
CA ALA A 312 -10.72 -6.42 5.04
C ALA A 312 -11.23 -6.05 3.63
N ILE A 313 -11.68 -7.02 2.83
CA ILE A 313 -12.28 -6.79 1.52
C ILE A 313 -13.75 -6.33 1.67
N GLN A 314 -14.50 -6.92 2.60
CA GLN A 314 -15.90 -6.57 2.87
C GLN A 314 -16.06 -5.16 3.46
N GLU A 315 -15.00 -4.56 3.99
CA GLU A 315 -15.00 -3.14 4.39
C GLU A 315 -15.09 -2.18 3.21
N VAL A 316 -14.52 -2.55 2.06
CA VAL A 316 -14.45 -1.69 0.86
C VAL A 316 -15.37 -2.13 -0.26
N HIS A 317 -15.79 -3.40 -0.25
CA HIS A 317 -16.69 -3.97 -1.25
C HIS A 317 -17.94 -4.57 -0.65
N ARG A 318 -19.04 -4.49 -1.41
CA ARG A 318 -20.32 -5.16 -1.13
C ARG A 318 -20.65 -6.07 -2.30
N ASP A 319 -20.92 -7.34 -1.98
CA ASP A 319 -21.24 -8.34 -2.99
C ASP A 319 -22.42 -7.93 -3.88
N GLY A 320 -22.29 -8.15 -5.19
CA GLY A 320 -23.27 -7.79 -6.22
C GLY A 320 -23.50 -6.29 -6.42
N GLN A 321 -22.86 -5.41 -5.60
CA GLN A 321 -23.04 -3.95 -5.67
C GLN A 321 -21.77 -3.24 -6.18
N THR A 322 -20.61 -3.53 -5.61
CA THR A 322 -19.32 -2.92 -5.98
C THR A 322 -18.28 -3.93 -6.46
N ALA A 323 -18.51 -5.22 -6.23
CA ALA A 323 -17.68 -6.35 -6.67
C ALA A 323 -18.52 -7.62 -6.68
N LEU A 324 -17.96 -8.72 -7.21
CA LEU A 324 -18.43 -10.07 -6.91
C LEU A 324 -17.52 -10.67 -5.84
N LEU A 325 -18.10 -11.04 -4.69
CA LEU A 325 -17.38 -11.64 -3.59
C LEU A 325 -17.68 -13.14 -3.53
N VAL A 326 -16.62 -13.94 -3.45
CA VAL A 326 -16.72 -15.41 -3.40
C VAL A 326 -16.11 -15.97 -2.10
N PRO A 327 -16.46 -17.16 -1.66
CA PRO A 327 -15.86 -17.78 -0.48
C PRO A 327 -14.33 -17.89 -0.61
N SER A 328 -13.61 -17.63 0.48
CA SER A 328 -12.15 -17.69 0.47
C SER A 328 -11.66 -19.12 0.19
N GLY A 329 -10.77 -19.26 -0.79
CA GLY A 329 -10.20 -20.53 -1.21
C GLY A 329 -11.04 -21.32 -2.22
N ASP A 330 -12.24 -20.86 -2.57
CA ASP A 330 -13.11 -21.52 -3.55
C ASP A 330 -12.70 -21.12 -4.98
N VAL A 331 -11.89 -21.98 -5.61
CA VAL A 331 -11.35 -21.79 -6.96
C VAL A 331 -12.46 -21.84 -8.03
N ASP A 332 -13.47 -22.69 -7.84
CA ASP A 332 -14.56 -22.86 -8.81
C ASP A 332 -15.51 -21.65 -8.77
N ALA A 333 -15.84 -21.16 -7.57
CA ALA A 333 -16.61 -19.93 -7.40
C ALA A 333 -15.85 -18.71 -7.96
N LEU A 334 -14.52 -18.65 -7.76
CA LEU A 334 -13.66 -17.59 -8.32
C LEU A 334 -13.74 -17.58 -9.85
N ALA A 335 -13.56 -18.75 -10.47
CA ALA A 335 -13.66 -18.90 -11.93
C ALA A 335 -15.06 -18.53 -12.46
N GLY A 336 -16.12 -18.99 -11.79
CA GLY A 336 -17.50 -18.67 -12.12
C GLY A 336 -17.80 -17.18 -12.10
N ALA A 337 -17.32 -16.46 -11.07
CA ALA A 337 -17.48 -15.01 -10.96
C ALA A 337 -16.70 -14.26 -12.06
N VAL A 338 -15.47 -14.69 -12.38
CA VAL A 338 -14.68 -14.13 -13.49
C VAL A 338 -15.38 -14.35 -14.83
N LYS A 339 -15.88 -15.57 -15.12
CA LYS A 339 -16.66 -15.87 -16.33
C LYS A 339 -17.88 -14.95 -16.45
N ARG A 340 -18.62 -14.79 -15.36
CA ARG A 340 -19.79 -13.92 -15.34
C ARG A 340 -19.44 -12.48 -15.71
N LEU A 341 -18.36 -11.92 -15.15
CA LEU A 341 -17.90 -10.59 -15.54
C LEU A 341 -17.37 -10.53 -16.97
N ALA A 342 -16.68 -11.57 -17.44
CA ALA A 342 -16.18 -11.61 -18.83
C ALA A 342 -17.31 -11.54 -19.85
N GLN A 343 -18.45 -12.19 -19.56
CA GLN A 343 -19.59 -12.33 -20.47
C GLN A 343 -20.63 -11.21 -20.39
N ASP A 344 -20.69 -10.46 -19.28
CA ASP A 344 -21.71 -9.45 -19.00
C ASP A 344 -21.08 -8.04 -18.91
N ALA A 345 -21.09 -7.31 -20.04
CA ALA A 345 -20.55 -5.96 -20.13
C ALA A 345 -21.30 -4.95 -19.27
N ASP A 346 -22.63 -5.08 -19.14
CA ASP A 346 -23.47 -4.19 -18.35
C ASP A 346 -23.16 -4.37 -16.85
N LEU A 347 -22.98 -5.63 -16.43
CA LEU A 347 -22.57 -5.94 -15.07
C LEU A 347 -21.18 -5.37 -14.77
N ARG A 348 -20.21 -5.52 -15.70
CA ARG A 348 -18.88 -4.90 -15.57
C ARG A 348 -18.96 -3.40 -15.35
N ALA A 349 -19.69 -2.71 -16.24
CA ALA A 349 -19.85 -1.26 -16.18
C ALA A 349 -20.51 -0.82 -14.87
N ARG A 350 -21.58 -1.48 -14.46
CA ARG A 350 -22.33 -1.16 -13.24
C ARG A 350 -21.47 -1.34 -11.97
N LEU A 351 -20.76 -2.47 -11.85
CA LEU A 351 -19.92 -2.74 -10.68
C LEU A 351 -18.68 -1.84 -10.65
N GLY A 352 -18.04 -1.61 -11.80
CA GLY A 352 -16.89 -0.72 -11.91
C GLY A 352 -17.20 0.72 -11.51
N GLU A 353 -18.31 1.27 -12.02
CA GLU A 353 -18.77 2.62 -11.64
C GLU A 353 -19.15 2.72 -10.16
N ALA A 354 -19.76 1.68 -9.60
CA ALA A 354 -20.08 1.65 -8.17
C ALA A 354 -18.81 1.58 -7.31
N ALA A 355 -17.83 0.77 -7.70
CA ALA A 355 -16.52 0.68 -7.06
C ALA A 355 -15.77 2.02 -7.12
N LYS A 356 -15.78 2.70 -8.28
CA LYS A 356 -15.16 4.01 -8.46
C LYS A 356 -15.77 5.09 -7.56
N ARG A 357 -17.08 5.06 -7.36
CA ARG A 357 -17.75 5.96 -6.39
C ARG A 357 -17.32 5.67 -4.96
N GLU A 358 -17.23 4.40 -4.56
CA GLU A 358 -16.80 4.02 -3.22
C GLU A 358 -15.32 4.38 -2.99
N ALA A 359 -14.46 4.29 -4.01
CA ALA A 359 -13.05 4.67 -3.94
C ALA A 359 -12.82 6.14 -3.55
N GLN A 360 -13.81 7.03 -3.75
CA GLN A 360 -13.70 8.44 -3.35
C GLN A 360 -13.43 8.63 -1.86
N ARG A 361 -13.83 7.67 -1.03
CA ARG A 361 -13.59 7.66 0.42
C ARG A 361 -12.12 7.43 0.77
N TYR A 362 -11.36 6.84 -0.15
CA TYR A 362 -9.97 6.43 0.04
C TYR A 362 -9.01 7.32 -0.73
N SER A 363 -9.21 8.64 -0.62
CA SER A 363 -8.39 9.63 -1.30
C SER A 363 -6.99 9.74 -0.71
N LEU A 364 -5.98 9.72 -1.57
CA LEU A 364 -4.58 10.00 -1.18
C LEU A 364 -4.48 11.39 -0.50
N SER A 365 -5.19 12.39 -1.01
CA SER A 365 -5.21 13.73 -0.41
C SER A 365 -5.69 13.70 1.03
N THR A 366 -6.83 13.06 1.30
CA THR A 366 -7.40 12.94 2.65
C THR A 366 -6.44 12.20 3.60
N MET A 367 -5.83 11.11 3.14
CA MET A 367 -4.82 10.39 3.93
C MET A 367 -3.63 11.29 4.29
N VAL A 368 -3.07 12.00 3.30
CA VAL A 368 -1.91 12.89 3.51
C VAL A 368 -2.27 14.04 4.45
N ASP A 369 -3.46 14.64 4.31
CA ASP A 369 -3.94 15.71 5.19
C ASP A 369 -4.05 15.22 6.65
N THR A 370 -4.55 14.00 6.85
CA THR A 370 -4.67 13.38 8.19
C THR A 370 -3.29 13.11 8.80
N TYR A 371 -2.35 12.56 8.03
CA TYR A 371 -0.97 12.37 8.50
C TYR A 371 -0.29 13.70 8.82
N ALA A 372 -0.49 14.74 7.99
CA ALA A 372 0.08 16.05 8.23
C ALA A 372 -0.41 16.67 9.55
N GLN A 373 -1.69 16.50 9.88
CA GLN A 373 -2.25 16.92 11.18
C GLN A 373 -1.64 16.12 12.34
N LEU A 374 -1.50 14.80 12.16
CA LEU A 374 -0.89 13.93 13.17
C LEU A 374 0.56 14.30 13.45
N TYR A 375 1.36 14.57 12.41
CA TYR A 375 2.76 14.99 12.56
C TYR A 375 2.90 16.36 13.26
N ARG A 376 2.08 17.35 12.86
CA ARG A 376 2.08 18.65 13.54
C ARG A 376 1.72 18.54 15.02
N GLY A 377 0.70 17.75 15.34
CA GLY A 377 0.30 17.49 16.72
C GLY A 377 1.38 16.76 17.51
N ALA A 378 2.12 15.84 16.90
CA ALA A 378 3.23 15.15 17.55
C ALA A 378 4.41 16.10 17.84
N ALA A 379 4.83 16.88 16.82
CA ALA A 379 5.92 17.83 16.95
C ALA A 379 5.63 18.92 18.02
N ALA A 380 4.41 19.47 18.03
CA ALA A 380 4.01 20.49 19.00
C ALA A 380 4.05 19.98 20.45
N ARG A 381 3.57 18.75 20.70
CA ARG A 381 3.62 18.14 22.05
C ARG A 381 5.03 17.86 22.55
N ALA A 382 5.99 17.68 21.66
CA ALA A 382 7.38 17.46 22.04
C ALA A 382 8.14 18.75 22.40
N GLN A 383 7.61 19.91 22.01
CA GLN A 383 8.16 21.24 22.29
C GLN A 383 7.55 21.87 23.56
N ALA A 384 6.39 21.39 24.00
CA ALA A 384 5.72 21.79 25.22
C ALA A 384 6.25 21.01 26.44
#